data_f8bf60819230f489f9391ce5d582ad8c
#
_entry.id   f8bf60819230f489f9391ce5d582ad8c
#
_cell.length_a   1.000
_cell.length_b   1.000
_cell.length_c   1.000
_cell.angle_alpha   90.00
_cell.angle_beta   90.00
_cell.angle_gamma   90.00
#
_symmetry.space_group_name_H-M   'P 1'
#
loop_
_entity.id
_entity.type
_entity.pdbx_description
1 polymer ?
#
loop_
_entity_poly.entity_id
_entity_poly.type
_entity_poly.pdbx_seq_one_letter_code
_entity_poly.pdbx_strand_id
1 'polypeptide(L)'
;SWWRTQASMHEKAKTFEPIPNGFRMVPHAPSKNSGPYKLLNLIYGGPLTTTIDFVLPNQRFEFVQSGSLFVSSRATVTPISDQQCRIDFVAAWNCLSWVPFSKTIFRYFANIFMTQDREAMERQAVGLRYKPSLMLIDDADTPAKWYYKLKAAHLASMQTGQPLDHPLKERVTLRWKS
;
A
#
# COMPACT_ATOMS: atom_id res chain seq x y z
N SER A 1 6.51 0.33 -14.21
CA SER A 1 7.57 -0.49 -13.60
C SER A 1 7.70 -1.81 -14.34
N TRP A 2 8.88 -2.31 -14.50
CA TRP A 2 9.18 -3.59 -15.17
C TRP A 2 8.32 -4.77 -14.65
N TRP A 3 7.90 -4.72 -13.40
CA TRP A 3 7.04 -5.70 -12.75
C TRP A 3 5.56 -5.63 -13.18
N ARG A 4 5.13 -4.55 -13.82
CA ARG A 4 3.73 -4.28 -14.16
C ARG A 4 3.45 -4.30 -15.66
N THR A 5 4.40 -4.64 -16.50
CA THR A 5 4.35 -4.44 -17.95
C THR A 5 3.54 -5.47 -18.74
N GLN A 6 2.90 -6.43 -18.11
CA GLN A 6 1.95 -7.31 -18.80
C GLN A 6 0.57 -7.19 -18.16
N ALA A 7 -0.08 -6.07 -18.42
CA ALA A 7 -1.49 -5.91 -18.16
C ALA A 7 -2.28 -6.70 -19.21
N SER A 8 -2.67 -7.92 -18.89
CA SER A 8 -3.84 -8.50 -19.53
C SER A 8 -5.03 -7.63 -19.10
N MET A 9 -5.85 -7.17 -20.05
CA MET A 9 -7.08 -6.42 -19.76
C MET A 9 -8.11 -7.28 -19.01
N HIS A 10 -7.79 -7.66 -17.78
CA HIS A 10 -8.68 -8.42 -16.94
C HIS A 10 -9.35 -7.49 -15.92
N GLU A 11 -10.63 -7.73 -15.73
CA GLU A 11 -11.35 -7.07 -14.65
C GLU A 11 -10.70 -7.47 -13.30
N LYS A 12 -10.32 -6.47 -12.53
CA LYS A 12 -9.77 -6.63 -11.19
C LYS A 12 -10.77 -6.08 -10.19
N ALA A 13 -10.99 -6.81 -9.12
CA ALA A 13 -11.82 -6.38 -8.01
C ALA A 13 -11.01 -6.40 -6.72
N LYS A 14 -11.15 -5.36 -5.90
CA LYS A 14 -10.62 -5.31 -4.54
C LYS A 14 -11.65 -4.74 -3.61
N THR A 15 -11.77 -5.32 -2.45
CA THR A 15 -12.70 -4.86 -1.42
C THR A 15 -11.93 -4.12 -0.34
N PHE A 16 -12.49 -3.00 0.09
CA PHE A 16 -11.97 -2.17 1.16
C PHE A 16 -13.02 -2.04 2.25
N GLU A 17 -12.57 -1.99 3.49
CA GLU A 17 -13.43 -1.84 4.66
C GLU A 17 -12.83 -0.82 5.65
N PRO A 18 -13.67 -0.08 6.40
CA PRO A 18 -13.18 0.77 7.46
C PRO A 18 -12.61 -0.07 8.61
N ILE A 19 -11.52 0.42 9.21
CA ILE A 19 -10.97 -0.08 10.46
C ILE A 19 -10.75 1.11 11.41
N PRO A 20 -10.56 0.89 12.72
CA PRO A 20 -10.26 1.99 13.63
C PRO A 20 -9.10 2.87 13.12
N ASN A 21 -9.34 4.16 12.98
CA ASN A 21 -8.40 5.16 12.48
C ASN A 21 -7.87 4.92 11.06
N GLY A 22 -8.60 4.18 10.21
CA GLY A 22 -8.09 3.89 8.88
C GLY A 22 -9.02 3.09 7.98
N PHE A 23 -8.45 2.43 6.99
CA PHE A 23 -9.16 1.46 6.15
C PHE A 23 -8.24 0.32 5.76
N ARG A 24 -8.84 -0.83 5.50
CA ARG A 24 -8.19 -2.08 5.12
C ARG A 24 -8.59 -2.51 3.73
N MET A 25 -7.63 -2.90 2.92
CA MET A 25 -7.88 -3.74 1.77
C MET A 25 -8.04 -5.19 2.25
N VAL A 26 -9.23 -5.74 2.07
CA VAL A 26 -9.56 -7.12 2.51
C VAL A 26 -8.58 -8.11 1.88
N PRO A 27 -8.20 -9.18 2.59
CA PRO A 27 -7.30 -10.20 2.07
C PRO A 27 -7.72 -10.67 0.68
N HIS A 28 -6.79 -10.61 -0.26
CA HIS A 28 -7.01 -11.01 -1.65
C HIS A 28 -5.79 -11.77 -2.17
N ALA A 29 -6.01 -12.60 -3.18
CA ALA A 29 -4.91 -13.23 -3.87
C ALA A 29 -4.11 -12.17 -4.66
N PRO A 30 -2.78 -12.16 -4.58
CA PRO A 30 -1.97 -11.26 -5.40
C PRO A 30 -2.13 -11.57 -6.89
N SER A 31 -1.82 -10.58 -7.73
CA SER A 31 -1.88 -10.77 -9.18
C SER A 31 -0.98 -11.94 -9.61
N LYS A 32 -1.54 -12.90 -10.34
CA LYS A 32 -0.83 -14.11 -10.80
C LYS A 32 0.42 -13.81 -11.64
N ASN A 33 0.58 -12.59 -12.11
CA ASN A 33 1.66 -12.18 -13.02
C ASN A 33 2.85 -11.48 -12.34
N SER A 34 2.85 -11.31 -11.01
CA SER A 34 4.02 -10.71 -10.37
C SER A 34 5.10 -11.76 -10.08
N GLY A 35 6.31 -11.55 -10.64
CA GLY A 35 7.42 -12.49 -10.57
C GLY A 35 7.78 -12.96 -9.15
N PRO A 36 7.90 -12.06 -8.14
CA PRO A 36 8.18 -12.45 -6.77
C PRO A 36 7.13 -13.38 -6.16
N TYR A 37 5.85 -13.16 -6.47
CA TYR A 37 4.78 -14.02 -5.98
C TYR A 37 4.76 -15.39 -6.65
N LYS A 38 5.15 -15.49 -7.93
CA LYS A 38 5.31 -16.80 -8.60
C LYS A 38 6.38 -17.63 -7.93
N LEU A 39 7.50 -17.01 -7.58
CA LEU A 39 8.60 -17.67 -6.89
C LEU A 39 8.18 -18.11 -5.48
N LEU A 40 7.53 -17.25 -4.73
CA LEU A 40 7.01 -17.60 -3.41
C LEU A 40 5.96 -18.72 -3.47
N ASN A 41 5.08 -18.68 -4.45
CA ASN A 41 4.05 -19.72 -4.63
C ASN A 41 4.67 -21.07 -5.03
N LEU A 42 5.74 -21.05 -5.82
CA LEU A 42 6.49 -22.26 -6.20
C LEU A 42 7.20 -22.89 -4.99
N ILE A 43 7.77 -22.06 -4.12
CA ILE A 43 8.53 -22.52 -2.95
C ILE A 43 7.60 -23.01 -1.83
N TYR A 44 6.45 -22.40 -1.64
CA TYR A 44 5.61 -22.61 -0.46
C TYR A 44 4.28 -23.32 -0.73
N GLY A 45 3.91 -23.50 -2.00
CA GLY A 45 2.82 -24.41 -2.45
C GLY A 45 1.41 -24.09 -1.95
N GLY A 46 1.18 -22.91 -1.35
CA GLY A 46 -0.10 -22.54 -0.78
C GLY A 46 -0.68 -21.25 -1.36
N PRO A 47 -1.97 -20.98 -1.18
CA PRO A 47 -2.59 -19.75 -1.63
C PRO A 47 -1.99 -18.56 -0.87
N LEU A 48 -1.44 -17.61 -1.60
CA LEU A 48 -0.98 -16.33 -1.06
C LEU A 48 -2.16 -15.39 -0.84
N THR A 49 -2.19 -14.73 0.30
CA THR A 49 -3.12 -13.64 0.59
C THR A 49 -2.36 -12.38 0.96
N THR A 50 -2.87 -11.25 0.51
CA THR A 50 -2.30 -9.93 0.82
C THR A 50 -3.36 -9.07 1.50
N THR A 51 -3.00 -8.50 2.63
CA THR A 51 -3.78 -7.50 3.36
C THR A 51 -3.00 -6.20 3.40
N ILE A 52 -3.66 -5.07 3.16
CA ILE A 52 -3.04 -3.74 3.26
C ILE A 52 -3.92 -2.86 4.13
N ASP A 53 -3.33 -2.30 5.18
CA ASP A 53 -3.97 -1.35 6.08
C ASP A 53 -3.36 0.05 5.89
N PHE A 54 -4.22 1.04 5.80
CA PHE A 54 -3.85 2.45 5.93
C PHE A 54 -4.37 2.96 7.26
N VAL A 55 -3.46 3.41 8.12
CA VAL A 55 -3.78 3.87 9.48
C VAL A 55 -3.26 5.30 9.64
N LEU A 56 -4.16 6.18 10.10
CA LEU A 56 -3.80 7.55 10.42
C LEU A 56 -2.77 7.60 11.56
N PRO A 57 -1.91 8.62 11.57
CA PRO A 57 -1.91 9.72 10.60
C PRO A 57 -1.14 9.39 9.30
N ASN A 58 -0.23 8.41 9.28
CA ASN A 58 0.78 8.33 8.23
C ASN A 58 1.36 6.93 8.02
N GLN A 59 0.63 5.87 8.41
CA GLN A 59 1.15 4.50 8.37
C GLN A 59 0.45 3.64 7.34
N ARG A 60 1.24 2.82 6.65
CA ARG A 60 0.76 1.75 5.77
C ARG A 60 1.39 0.43 6.21
N PHE A 61 0.56 -0.55 6.47
CA PHE A 61 0.98 -1.91 6.75
C PHE A 61 0.63 -2.79 5.56
N GLU A 62 1.52 -3.71 5.24
CA GLU A 62 1.24 -4.76 4.26
C GLU A 62 1.61 -6.10 4.88
N PHE A 63 0.73 -7.07 4.73
CA PHE A 63 0.90 -8.41 5.24
C PHE A 63 0.60 -9.41 4.13
N VAL A 64 1.61 -10.16 3.74
CA VAL A 64 1.53 -11.23 2.74
C VAL A 64 1.72 -12.55 3.46
N GLN A 65 0.79 -13.45 3.33
CA GLN A 65 0.77 -14.71 4.06
C GLN A 65 0.48 -15.91 3.15
N SER A 66 1.12 -17.04 3.44
CA SER A 66 0.81 -18.35 2.90
C SER A 66 0.99 -19.42 3.99
N GLY A 67 -0.12 -19.97 4.51
CA GLY A 67 -0.08 -20.84 5.67
C GLY A 67 0.56 -20.14 6.88
N SER A 68 1.61 -20.73 7.45
CA SER A 68 2.39 -20.17 8.57
C SER A 68 3.50 -19.19 8.14
N LEU A 69 3.74 -19.05 6.84
CA LEU A 69 4.78 -18.20 6.29
C LEU A 69 4.24 -16.81 6.02
N PHE A 70 5.03 -15.80 6.36
CA PHE A 70 4.64 -14.42 6.13
C PHE A 70 5.81 -13.51 5.74
N VAL A 71 5.45 -12.44 5.06
CA VAL A 71 6.25 -11.23 4.87
C VAL A 71 5.37 -10.07 5.26
N SER A 72 5.81 -9.24 6.19
CA SER A 72 5.10 -8.02 6.56
C SER A 72 5.98 -6.80 6.36
N SER A 73 5.36 -5.68 6.06
CA SER A 73 6.06 -4.40 5.98
C SER A 73 5.24 -3.27 6.59
N ARG A 74 5.95 -2.29 7.14
CA ARG A 74 5.37 -1.02 7.59
C ARG A 74 6.12 0.10 6.90
N ALA A 75 5.39 0.97 6.25
CA ALA A 75 5.88 2.24 5.75
C ALA A 75 5.27 3.37 6.57
N THR A 76 6.09 4.31 6.99
CA THR A 76 5.66 5.50 7.74
C THR A 76 6.17 6.73 6.99
N VAL A 77 5.29 7.71 6.76
CA VAL A 77 5.62 8.95 6.07
C VAL A 77 5.68 10.09 7.09
N THR A 78 6.87 10.62 7.31
CA THR A 78 7.10 11.73 8.25
C THR A 78 7.35 13.01 7.47
N PRO A 79 6.51 14.06 7.59
CA PRO A 79 6.76 15.34 6.96
C PRO A 79 7.99 16.00 7.59
N ILE A 80 8.88 16.57 6.76
CA ILE A 80 10.04 17.35 7.17
C ILE A 80 9.78 18.83 6.90
N SER A 81 9.18 19.15 5.76
CA SER A 81 8.76 20.47 5.35
C SER A 81 7.55 20.38 4.42
N ASP A 82 7.06 21.52 3.94
CA ASP A 82 5.93 21.57 2.99
C ASP A 82 6.21 20.84 1.67
N GLN A 83 7.48 20.61 1.35
CA GLN A 83 7.89 19.98 0.09
C GLN A 83 8.73 18.71 0.28
N GLN A 84 8.98 18.30 1.52
CA GLN A 84 9.82 17.16 1.80
C GLN A 84 9.20 16.26 2.86
N CYS A 85 9.27 14.97 2.63
CA CYS A 85 8.93 13.95 3.62
C CYS A 85 10.02 12.87 3.66
N ARG A 86 10.09 12.18 4.79
CA ARG A 86 10.89 10.98 4.96
C ARG A 86 9.97 9.77 5.01
N ILE A 87 10.34 8.73 4.28
CA ILE A 87 9.67 7.44 4.35
C ILE A 87 10.58 6.48 5.10
N ASP A 88 10.10 5.97 6.23
CA ASP A 88 10.75 4.92 6.99
C ASP A 88 10.06 3.59 6.64
N PHE A 89 10.85 2.61 6.21
CA PHE A 89 10.35 1.30 5.80
C PHE A 89 10.97 0.20 6.65
N VAL A 90 10.12 -0.60 7.27
CA VAL A 90 10.52 -1.75 8.08
C VAL A 90 9.84 -2.99 7.51
N ALA A 91 10.59 -4.07 7.35
CA ALA A 91 10.05 -5.36 6.93
C ALA A 91 10.44 -6.46 7.91
N ALA A 92 9.53 -7.41 8.10
CA ALA A 92 9.73 -8.63 8.87
C ALA A 92 9.23 -9.83 8.07
N TRP A 93 9.90 -10.96 8.20
CA TRP A 93 9.55 -12.21 7.51
C TRP A 93 10.01 -13.42 8.28
N ASN A 94 9.32 -14.53 8.12
CA ASN A 94 9.76 -15.84 8.59
C ASN A 94 10.08 -16.82 7.45
N CYS A 95 9.78 -16.44 6.21
CA CYS A 95 10.12 -17.23 5.03
C CYS A 95 11.61 -17.13 4.72
N LEU A 96 12.20 -18.20 4.15
CA LEU A 96 13.63 -18.23 3.75
C LEU A 96 14.61 -17.91 4.89
N SER A 97 14.22 -18.07 6.16
CA SER A 97 15.10 -17.80 7.31
C SER A 97 16.34 -18.72 7.35
N TRP A 98 16.23 -19.89 6.73
CA TRP A 98 17.30 -20.88 6.57
C TRP A 98 18.28 -20.59 5.43
N VAL A 99 17.93 -19.65 4.53
CA VAL A 99 18.79 -19.28 3.40
C VAL A 99 19.86 -18.30 3.87
N PRO A 100 21.14 -18.62 3.71
CA PRO A 100 22.23 -17.69 4.04
C PRO A 100 22.06 -16.41 3.17
N PHE A 101 22.39 -15.26 3.78
CA PHE A 101 22.28 -13.94 3.14
C PHE A 101 20.84 -13.49 2.76
N SER A 102 19.79 -14.20 3.20
CA SER A 102 18.40 -13.81 2.92
C SER A 102 18.12 -12.33 3.26
N LYS A 103 18.64 -11.81 4.38
CA LYS A 103 18.52 -10.39 4.76
C LYS A 103 19.10 -9.44 3.73
N THR A 104 20.25 -9.77 3.16
CA THR A 104 20.91 -8.96 2.11
C THR A 104 20.09 -8.96 0.84
N ILE A 105 19.57 -10.12 0.46
CA ILE A 105 18.72 -10.28 -0.72
C ILE A 105 17.42 -9.45 -0.56
N PHE A 106 16.72 -9.59 0.57
CA PHE A 106 15.51 -8.82 0.85
C PHE A 106 15.79 -7.31 0.88
N ARG A 107 16.90 -6.87 1.50
CA ARG A 107 17.32 -5.47 1.50
C ARG A 107 17.57 -4.93 0.09
N TYR A 108 18.21 -5.71 -0.75
CA TYR A 108 18.46 -5.33 -2.15
C TYR A 108 17.15 -5.10 -2.92
N PHE A 109 16.20 -6.03 -2.83
CA PHE A 109 14.89 -5.88 -3.48
C PHE A 109 14.06 -4.74 -2.89
N ALA A 110 14.09 -4.56 -1.57
CA ALA A 110 13.43 -3.44 -0.92
C ALA A 110 13.98 -2.09 -1.41
N ASN A 111 15.30 -1.96 -1.55
CA ASN A 111 15.93 -0.75 -2.06
C ASN A 111 15.52 -0.45 -3.52
N ILE A 112 15.46 -1.47 -4.38
CA ILE A 112 14.97 -1.29 -5.77
C ILE A 112 13.53 -0.77 -5.76
N PHE A 113 12.68 -1.40 -4.96
CA PHE A 113 11.27 -1.03 -4.86
C PHE A 113 11.09 0.42 -4.36
N MET A 114 11.77 0.76 -3.26
CA MET A 114 11.72 2.11 -2.69
C MET A 114 12.29 3.18 -3.62
N THR A 115 13.32 2.85 -4.39
CA THR A 115 13.89 3.77 -5.38
C THR A 115 12.91 4.06 -6.51
N GLN A 116 12.21 3.05 -7.01
CA GLN A 116 11.17 3.24 -8.04
C GLN A 116 10.02 4.12 -7.55
N ASP A 117 9.57 3.92 -6.32
CA ASP A 117 8.51 4.73 -5.73
C ASP A 117 8.98 6.18 -5.51
N ARG A 118 10.22 6.38 -5.05
CA ARG A 118 10.81 7.71 -4.91
C ARG A 118 10.86 8.46 -6.25
N GLU A 119 11.38 7.83 -7.31
CA GLU A 119 11.43 8.44 -8.63
C GLU A 119 10.05 8.83 -9.16
N ALA A 120 9.03 7.97 -8.93
CA ALA A 120 7.66 8.28 -9.32
C ALA A 120 7.11 9.51 -8.57
N MET A 121 7.37 9.59 -7.26
CA MET A 121 6.95 10.74 -6.44
C MET A 121 7.70 12.02 -6.83
N GLU A 122 9.00 11.96 -7.11
CA GLU A 122 9.79 13.11 -7.56
C GLU A 122 9.25 13.66 -8.90
N ARG A 123 8.93 12.77 -9.85
CA ARG A 123 8.30 13.17 -11.12
C ARG A 123 6.92 13.80 -10.91
N GLN A 124 6.11 13.22 -10.02
CA GLN A 124 4.81 13.77 -9.66
C GLN A 124 4.94 15.15 -9.00
N ALA A 125 5.91 15.33 -8.11
CA ALA A 125 6.16 16.60 -7.45
C ALA A 125 6.49 17.73 -8.45
N VAL A 126 7.20 17.44 -9.53
CA VAL A 126 7.42 18.40 -10.62
C VAL A 126 6.09 18.82 -11.27
N GLY A 127 5.21 17.87 -11.55
CA GLY A 127 3.87 18.15 -12.11
C GLY A 127 3.01 19.00 -11.18
N LEU A 128 3.05 18.73 -9.87
CA LEU A 128 2.27 19.45 -8.86
C LEU A 128 2.67 20.94 -8.71
N ARG A 129 3.88 21.33 -9.12
CA ARG A 129 4.29 22.75 -9.13
C ARG A 129 3.41 23.63 -10.04
N TYR A 130 2.80 23.02 -11.05
CA TYR A 130 1.88 23.73 -11.95
C TYR A 130 0.44 23.78 -11.42
N LYS A 131 0.21 23.36 -10.16
CA LYS A 131 -1.09 23.35 -9.47
C LYS A 131 -2.22 22.77 -10.33
N PRO A 132 -2.03 21.57 -10.93
CA PRO A 132 -3.10 20.95 -11.71
C PRO A 132 -4.26 20.61 -10.79
N SER A 133 -5.49 20.66 -11.31
CA SER A 133 -6.63 20.05 -10.61
C SER A 133 -6.40 18.55 -10.49
N LEU A 134 -6.48 18.02 -9.27
CA LEU A 134 -6.40 16.57 -9.07
C LEU A 134 -7.64 15.91 -9.68
N MET A 135 -7.46 15.20 -10.78
CA MET A 135 -8.49 14.37 -11.37
C MET A 135 -8.42 12.99 -10.71
N LEU A 136 -9.28 12.78 -9.73
CA LEU A 136 -9.45 11.47 -9.10
C LEU A 136 -10.50 10.68 -9.85
N ILE A 137 -10.09 9.58 -10.46
CA ILE A 137 -10.97 8.67 -11.22
C ILE A 137 -11.82 7.88 -10.22
N ASP A 138 -13.11 7.77 -10.49
CA ASP A 138 -13.98 6.92 -9.66
C ASP A 138 -13.51 5.47 -9.72
N ASP A 139 -13.76 4.73 -8.65
CA ASP A 139 -13.31 3.38 -8.38
C ASP A 139 -11.79 3.25 -8.22
N ALA A 140 -10.97 3.56 -9.22
CA ALA A 140 -9.52 3.39 -9.16
C ALA A 140 -8.87 4.23 -8.03
N ASP A 141 -9.33 5.46 -7.83
CA ASP A 141 -8.79 6.41 -6.84
C ASP A 141 -9.62 6.51 -5.56
N THR A 142 -10.60 5.65 -5.35
CA THR A 142 -11.41 5.62 -4.12
C THR A 142 -10.53 5.52 -2.86
N PRO A 143 -9.46 4.71 -2.78
CA PRO A 143 -8.59 4.71 -1.60
C PRO A 143 -7.96 6.08 -1.32
N ALA A 144 -7.59 6.83 -2.37
CA ALA A 144 -7.07 8.20 -2.21
C ALA A 144 -8.17 9.15 -1.70
N LYS A 145 -9.38 9.07 -2.26
CA LYS A 145 -10.54 9.85 -1.78
C LYS A 145 -10.84 9.54 -0.30
N TRP A 146 -10.75 8.27 0.09
CA TRP A 146 -10.94 7.84 1.48
C TRP A 146 -9.84 8.38 2.40
N TYR A 147 -8.60 8.35 1.96
CA TYR A 147 -7.50 8.92 2.72
C TYR A 147 -7.71 10.42 2.98
N TYR A 148 -8.12 11.19 1.98
CA TYR A 148 -8.41 12.62 2.16
C TYR A 148 -9.58 12.88 3.14
N LYS A 149 -10.65 12.09 3.07
CA LYS A 149 -11.76 12.18 4.01
C LYS A 149 -11.31 11.88 5.44
N LEU A 150 -10.54 10.80 5.62
CA LEU A 150 -9.98 10.42 6.92
C LEU A 150 -9.03 11.49 7.48
N LYS A 151 -8.16 12.02 6.63
CA LYS A 151 -7.23 13.09 7.01
C LYS A 151 -7.99 14.33 7.48
N ALA A 152 -9.03 14.75 6.78
CA ALA A 152 -9.84 15.89 7.15
C ALA A 152 -10.55 15.66 8.50
N ALA A 153 -11.16 14.48 8.71
CA ALA A 153 -11.81 14.12 9.97
C ALA A 153 -10.80 14.07 11.14
N HIS A 154 -9.59 13.54 10.88
CA HIS A 154 -8.52 13.51 11.88
C HIS A 154 -8.05 14.91 12.29
N LEU A 155 -7.86 15.81 11.34
CA LEU A 155 -7.49 17.19 11.63
C LEU A 155 -8.59 17.91 12.43
N ALA A 156 -9.85 17.71 12.07
CA ALA A 156 -10.98 18.26 12.83
C ALA A 156 -11.03 17.72 14.27
N SER A 157 -10.83 16.41 14.45
CA SER A 157 -10.72 15.77 15.76
C SER A 157 -9.61 16.38 16.62
N MET A 158 -8.44 16.61 16.02
CA MET A 158 -7.31 17.24 16.72
C MET A 158 -7.60 18.69 17.13
N GLN A 159 -8.28 19.46 16.28
CA GLN A 159 -8.64 20.85 16.56
C GLN A 159 -9.71 21.00 17.64
N THR A 160 -10.68 20.08 17.66
CA THR A 160 -11.82 20.15 18.59
C THR A 160 -11.60 19.38 19.88
N GLY A 161 -10.57 18.51 19.94
CA GLY A 161 -10.36 17.59 21.05
C GLY A 161 -11.41 16.47 21.17
N GLN A 162 -12.29 16.35 20.17
CA GLN A 162 -13.32 15.30 20.14
C GLN A 162 -12.79 14.02 19.51
N PRO A 163 -13.32 12.84 19.87
CA PRO A 163 -12.98 11.60 19.23
C PRO A 163 -13.18 11.65 17.71
N LEU A 164 -12.37 10.90 16.97
CA LEU A 164 -12.50 10.81 15.52
C LEU A 164 -13.87 10.24 15.12
N ASP A 165 -14.71 11.05 14.49
CA ASP A 165 -15.87 10.53 13.77
C ASP A 165 -15.39 9.94 12.43
N HIS A 166 -15.46 8.62 12.35
CA HIS A 166 -14.93 7.89 11.21
C HIS A 166 -15.80 8.12 9.96
N PRO A 167 -15.30 8.78 8.91
CA PRO A 167 -16.11 9.19 7.76
C PRO A 167 -16.50 8.03 6.83
N LEU A 168 -15.85 6.87 6.98
CA LEU A 168 -16.14 5.69 6.18
C LEU A 168 -17.04 4.77 7.00
N LYS A 169 -18.22 4.46 6.49
CA LYS A 169 -19.22 3.67 7.22
C LYS A 169 -19.40 2.26 6.64
N GLU A 170 -19.06 2.06 5.37
CA GLU A 170 -19.40 0.85 4.63
C GLU A 170 -18.19 0.21 3.93
N ARG A 171 -18.31 -1.09 3.74
CA ARG A 171 -17.41 -1.88 2.91
C ARG A 171 -17.74 -1.66 1.44
N VAL A 172 -16.71 -1.43 0.61
CA VAL A 172 -16.87 -1.15 -0.82
C VAL A 172 -16.00 -2.09 -1.64
N THR A 173 -16.57 -2.65 -2.69
CA THR A 173 -15.82 -3.43 -3.68
C THR A 173 -15.63 -2.58 -4.93
N LEU A 174 -14.38 -2.30 -5.25
CA LEU A 174 -13.97 -1.53 -6.42
C LEU A 174 -13.60 -2.49 -7.54
N ARG A 175 -14.03 -2.15 -8.76
CA ARG A 175 -13.76 -2.93 -9.97
C ARG A 175 -13.15 -2.03 -11.03
N TRP A 176 -12.10 -2.46 -11.64
CA TRP A 176 -11.47 -1.75 -12.75
C TRP A 176 -10.88 -2.73 -13.76
N LYS A 177 -10.68 -2.25 -14.98
CA LYS A 177 -9.96 -2.97 -16.03
C LYS A 177 -8.56 -2.40 -16.15
N SER A 178 -7.56 -3.25 -16.12
CA SER A 178 -6.17 -2.87 -16.32
C SER A 178 -5.35 -4.03 -16.90
#